data_04137bb1e4b5f56fc3de0308c06bb89e
#
_entry.id   04137bb1e4b5f56fc3de0308c06bb89e
#
_cell.length_a   1.000
_cell.length_b   1.000
_cell.length_c   1.000
_cell.angle_alpha   90.00
_cell.angle_beta   90.00
_cell.angle_gamma   90.00
#
_symmetry.space_group_name_H-M   'P 1'
#
loop_
_entity.id
_entity.type
_entity.pdbx_description
1 polymer ?
#
loop_
_entity_poly.entity_id
_entity_poly.type
_entity_poly.pdbx_seq_one_letter_code
_entity_poly.pdbx_strand_id
1 'polypeptide(L)'
;MLHRVRSDGWALRGTALLLASIAASRAAGSAGLELESKISLGEVRGRIDHLAIDLNRQRLFVAELGNNSVGVVDLRERKTIRTLTQLEEPQGIGYVPSTDTVYIANARDGSVRLFQGADLALVGQIELGADADNVWVDDAAHRVFVGYGSSALAVIDASARRKILDISLKAHPESFQLDPASQRIFVNVPEAHEIAVVDSGANRQVAAWSTDSLHANFPMALDKPHDRVLAIFRHPAKMAVFGAQDGRILTSIGTCADADDVFFDAKRNRIYVSCGEGFLQVFAVQGARYEDLGRVVTAAGARTSLFVPGMDRLLLAVRAVAGMPASIWVFRPQ
;
A
#
# COMPACT_ATOMS: atom_id res chain seq x y z
N MET A 1 9.17 51.45 -86.53
CA MET A 1 7.80 51.79 -86.12
C MET A 1 7.42 50.94 -84.93
N LEU A 2 7.19 51.61 -83.80
CA LEU A 2 6.89 50.99 -82.49
C LEU A 2 5.45 50.49 -82.38
N HIS A 3 5.23 49.29 -81.80
CA HIS A 3 3.98 49.00 -81.12
C HIS A 3 4.27 48.36 -79.80
N ARG A 4 3.91 49.10 -78.74
CA ARG A 4 3.83 48.62 -77.35
C ARG A 4 2.57 47.75 -77.22
N VAL A 5 2.73 46.57 -76.59
CA VAL A 5 1.62 45.79 -76.06
C VAL A 5 1.74 45.83 -74.53
N ARG A 6 0.69 46.32 -73.88
CA ARG A 6 0.51 46.28 -72.39
C ARG A 6 0.11 44.89 -71.95
N SER A 7 0.75 44.38 -70.95
CA SER A 7 0.34 43.19 -70.23
C SER A 7 -0.33 43.58 -68.90
N ASP A 8 -1.65 43.28 -68.79
CA ASP A 8 -2.39 43.48 -67.55
C ASP A 8 -2.10 42.29 -66.63
N GLY A 9 -1.55 42.65 -65.47
CA GLY A 9 -1.28 41.68 -64.37
C GLY A 9 -2.52 41.43 -63.52
N TRP A 10 -2.96 40.18 -63.45
CA TRP A 10 -3.94 39.76 -62.48
C TRP A 10 -3.23 39.35 -61.21
N ALA A 11 -3.50 40.07 -60.12
CA ALA A 11 -3.06 39.75 -58.78
C ALA A 11 -4.05 38.73 -58.15
N LEU A 12 -3.64 37.48 -58.04
CA LEU A 12 -4.34 36.47 -57.20
C LEU A 12 -4.06 36.77 -55.74
N ARG A 13 -5.07 37.23 -55.02
CA ARG A 13 -5.06 37.30 -53.56
C ARG A 13 -5.30 35.90 -53.00
N GLY A 14 -4.24 35.23 -52.58
CA GLY A 14 -4.32 34.00 -51.83
C GLY A 14 -4.72 34.28 -50.39
N THR A 15 -5.94 33.88 -49.98
CA THR A 15 -6.39 33.92 -48.61
C THR A 15 -5.78 32.69 -47.87
N ALA A 16 -4.76 32.92 -47.06
CA ALA A 16 -4.23 31.87 -46.18
C ALA A 16 -5.20 31.67 -45.04
N LEU A 17 -5.90 30.53 -45.02
CA LEU A 17 -6.63 30.04 -43.85
C LEU A 17 -5.59 29.53 -42.83
N LEU A 18 -5.39 30.29 -41.76
CA LEU A 18 -4.72 29.79 -40.55
C LEU A 18 -5.68 28.82 -39.85
N LEU A 19 -5.44 27.52 -39.98
CA LEU A 19 -6.01 26.49 -39.12
C LEU A 19 -5.31 26.59 -37.75
N ALA A 20 -5.94 27.30 -36.80
CA ALA A 20 -5.57 27.24 -35.39
C ALA A 20 -5.93 25.88 -34.85
N SER A 21 -4.95 24.97 -34.73
CA SER A 21 -5.07 23.73 -33.97
C SER A 21 -5.20 24.09 -32.48
N ILE A 22 -6.42 24.09 -31.99
CA ILE A 22 -6.70 24.11 -30.54
C ILE A 22 -6.21 22.76 -30.00
N ALA A 23 -4.97 22.73 -29.51
CA ALA A 23 -4.51 21.67 -28.64
C ALA A 23 -5.36 21.77 -27.36
N ALA A 24 -6.37 20.91 -27.24
CA ALA A 24 -7.09 20.72 -25.99
C ALA A 24 -6.05 20.23 -24.97
N SER A 25 -5.57 21.16 -24.12
CA SER A 25 -4.92 20.80 -22.88
C SER A 25 -5.92 19.92 -22.12
N ARG A 26 -5.72 18.60 -22.17
CA ARG A 26 -6.32 17.74 -21.14
C ARG A 26 -5.77 18.29 -19.83
N ALA A 27 -6.61 19.02 -19.09
CA ALA A 27 -6.37 19.23 -17.68
C ALA A 27 -5.99 17.86 -17.11
N ALA A 28 -4.81 17.77 -16.47
CA ALA A 28 -4.44 16.56 -15.75
C ALA A 28 -5.56 16.32 -14.75
N GLY A 29 -6.53 15.49 -15.14
CA GLY A 29 -7.63 15.10 -14.30
C GLY A 29 -6.99 14.52 -13.03
N SER A 30 -7.44 14.95 -11.87
CA SER A 30 -7.04 14.34 -10.62
C SER A 30 -7.28 12.85 -10.78
N ALA A 31 -6.26 12.00 -10.84
CA ALA A 31 -6.38 10.56 -11.09
C ALA A 31 -7.40 9.86 -10.14
N GLY A 32 -8.47 10.58 -9.80
CA GLY A 32 -9.58 10.19 -8.96
C GLY A 32 -9.25 10.13 -7.47
N LEU A 33 -8.22 10.85 -7.01
CA LEU A 33 -7.90 11.06 -5.60
C LEU A 33 -7.77 12.57 -5.32
N GLU A 34 -8.52 13.07 -4.35
CA GLU A 34 -8.48 14.46 -3.89
C GLU A 34 -7.84 14.55 -2.51
N LEU A 35 -6.83 15.42 -2.35
CA LEU A 35 -6.23 15.68 -1.05
C LEU A 35 -7.17 16.53 -0.18
N GLU A 36 -7.69 15.95 0.91
CA GLU A 36 -8.60 16.64 1.84
C GLU A 36 -7.87 17.37 2.96
N SER A 37 -6.83 16.75 3.51
CA SER A 37 -6.12 17.32 4.66
C SER A 37 -4.73 16.72 4.84
N LYS A 38 -3.91 17.44 5.62
CA LYS A 38 -2.62 16.98 6.12
C LYS A 38 -2.63 17.09 7.63
N ILE A 39 -2.32 15.99 8.32
CA ILE A 39 -2.30 15.91 9.78
C ILE A 39 -0.85 15.79 10.21
N SER A 40 -0.34 16.74 10.98
CA SER A 40 1.04 16.72 11.47
C SER A 40 1.28 15.57 12.45
N LEU A 41 2.41 14.89 12.30
CA LEU A 41 2.92 13.89 13.24
C LEU A 41 3.87 14.49 14.29
N GLY A 42 4.13 15.80 14.23
CA GLY A 42 5.06 16.47 15.14
C GLY A 42 6.53 16.28 14.73
N GLU A 43 7.40 16.05 15.71
CA GLU A 43 8.86 15.95 15.52
C GLU A 43 9.34 14.56 15.05
N VAL A 44 8.52 13.86 14.26
CA VAL A 44 8.86 12.56 13.70
C VAL A 44 9.86 12.70 12.56
N ARG A 45 10.92 11.89 12.57
CA ARG A 45 12.00 11.92 11.58
C ARG A 45 12.29 10.51 11.06
N GLY A 46 12.93 10.44 9.90
CA GLY A 46 13.33 9.16 9.30
C GLY A 46 12.20 8.40 8.66
N ARG A 47 12.33 7.08 8.60
CA ARG A 47 11.37 6.18 7.95
C ARG A 47 10.09 6.07 8.78
N ILE A 48 8.96 6.10 8.08
CA ILE A 48 7.64 5.70 8.58
C ILE A 48 7.28 4.43 7.83
N ASP A 49 6.71 3.47 8.54
CA ASP A 49 6.32 2.19 7.98
C ASP A 49 4.79 1.98 8.05
N HIS A 50 4.32 0.76 8.30
CA HIS A 50 2.91 0.41 8.15
C HIS A 50 1.97 1.17 9.08
N LEU A 51 0.71 1.15 8.71
CA LEU A 51 -0.38 1.85 9.36
C LEU A 51 -1.48 0.85 9.75
N ALA A 52 -2.16 1.10 10.87
CA ALA A 52 -3.37 0.38 11.25
C ALA A 52 -4.43 1.33 11.80
N ILE A 53 -5.68 0.92 11.82
CA ILE A 53 -6.80 1.78 12.22
C ILE A 53 -7.74 1.09 13.21
N ASP A 54 -8.09 1.80 14.27
CA ASP A 54 -9.28 1.58 15.07
C ASP A 54 -10.42 2.42 14.46
N LEU A 55 -11.27 1.79 13.68
CA LEU A 55 -12.39 2.44 13.01
C LEU A 55 -13.43 3.01 13.98
N ASN A 56 -13.65 2.35 15.10
CA ASN A 56 -14.66 2.77 16.08
C ASN A 56 -14.28 4.10 16.73
N ARG A 57 -13.01 4.23 17.11
CA ARG A 57 -12.47 5.47 17.69
C ARG A 57 -11.93 6.43 16.65
N GLN A 58 -11.83 6.00 15.37
CA GLN A 58 -11.15 6.73 14.28
C GLN A 58 -9.70 7.12 14.68
N ARG A 59 -8.98 6.18 15.27
CA ARG A 59 -7.57 6.32 15.65
C ARG A 59 -6.68 5.59 14.65
N LEU A 60 -5.77 6.33 14.04
CA LEU A 60 -4.74 5.77 13.17
C LEU A 60 -3.48 5.54 14.00
N PHE A 61 -2.91 4.34 13.89
CA PHE A 61 -1.60 3.97 14.43
C PHE A 61 -0.58 4.04 13.30
N VAL A 62 0.54 4.70 13.54
CA VAL A 62 1.58 5.01 12.55
C VAL A 62 2.92 4.47 13.04
N ALA A 63 3.51 3.50 12.36
CA ALA A 63 4.84 2.98 12.71
C ALA A 63 5.92 4.01 12.34
N GLU A 64 6.41 4.72 13.32
CA GLU A 64 7.47 5.73 13.22
C GLU A 64 8.82 5.04 13.41
N LEU A 65 9.18 4.14 12.47
CA LEU A 65 10.35 3.25 12.55
C LEU A 65 11.62 4.01 12.92
N GLY A 66 11.88 5.16 12.25
CA GLY A 66 13.07 5.97 12.50
C GLY A 66 13.12 6.65 13.87
N ASN A 67 12.05 6.54 14.68
CA ASN A 67 11.94 7.13 16.01
C ASN A 67 11.74 6.09 17.12
N ASN A 68 11.67 4.80 16.79
CA ASN A 68 11.33 3.73 17.74
C ASN A 68 10.01 4.01 18.48
N SER A 69 9.01 4.50 17.76
CA SER A 69 7.71 4.89 18.32
C SER A 69 6.56 4.54 17.37
N VAL A 70 5.36 4.56 17.93
CA VAL A 70 4.11 4.54 17.14
C VAL A 70 3.29 5.76 17.51
N GLY A 71 3.03 6.60 16.51
CA GLY A 71 2.13 7.74 16.64
C GLY A 71 0.67 7.30 16.64
N VAL A 72 -0.14 7.87 17.55
CA VAL A 72 -1.59 7.66 17.59
C VAL A 72 -2.26 8.95 17.17
N VAL A 73 -2.91 8.93 16.02
CA VAL A 73 -3.56 10.09 15.40
C VAL A 73 -5.07 9.97 15.54
N ASP A 74 -5.71 10.96 16.13
CA ASP A 74 -7.16 11.10 16.08
C ASP A 74 -7.54 11.75 14.74
N LEU A 75 -8.23 10.99 13.90
CA LEU A 75 -8.63 11.45 12.56
C LEU A 75 -9.79 12.43 12.58
N ARG A 76 -10.64 12.45 13.65
CA ARG A 76 -11.72 13.41 13.81
C ARG A 76 -11.17 14.77 14.21
N GLU A 77 -10.27 14.77 15.20
CA GLU A 77 -9.63 15.99 15.70
C GLU A 77 -8.44 16.43 14.84
N ARG A 78 -8.00 15.56 13.90
CA ARG A 78 -6.87 15.78 12.96
C ARG A 78 -5.59 16.16 13.70
N LYS A 79 -5.27 15.42 14.75
CA LYS A 79 -4.04 15.64 15.55
C LYS A 79 -3.47 14.35 16.10
N THR A 80 -2.17 14.33 16.34
CA THR A 80 -1.51 13.29 17.14
C THR A 80 -1.91 13.48 18.60
N ILE A 81 -2.48 12.42 19.20
CA ILE A 81 -2.97 12.45 20.59
C ILE A 81 -2.03 11.72 21.56
N ARG A 82 -1.20 10.82 21.05
CA ARG A 82 -0.25 10.04 21.85
C ARG A 82 0.89 9.52 20.98
N THR A 83 2.04 9.31 21.63
CA THR A 83 3.15 8.55 21.05
C THR A 83 3.44 7.37 21.97
N LEU A 84 3.39 6.14 21.41
CA LEU A 84 3.78 4.93 22.10
C LEU A 84 5.29 4.77 21.96
N THR A 85 5.97 4.54 23.05
CA THR A 85 7.43 4.38 23.12
C THR A 85 7.78 2.97 23.63
N GLN A 86 9.04 2.68 23.87
CA GLN A 86 9.55 1.37 24.26
C GLN A 86 9.38 0.34 23.12
N LEU A 87 9.63 0.79 21.90
CA LEU A 87 9.58 0.00 20.67
C LEU A 87 10.97 -0.04 20.04
N GLU A 88 11.25 -1.06 19.25
CA GLU A 88 12.55 -1.31 18.62
C GLU A 88 12.40 -1.50 17.10
N GLU A 89 12.46 -0.40 16.35
CA GLU A 89 12.19 -0.38 14.91
C GLU A 89 10.81 -0.95 14.57
N PRO A 90 9.70 -0.30 15.04
CA PRO A 90 8.36 -0.76 14.74
C PRO A 90 8.08 -0.68 13.24
N GLN A 91 7.63 -1.78 12.66
CA GLN A 91 7.25 -1.89 11.25
C GLN A 91 5.76 -2.20 11.11
N GLY A 92 5.35 -3.44 11.36
CA GLY A 92 3.97 -3.88 11.21
C GLY A 92 3.08 -3.48 12.38
N ILE A 93 1.85 -3.09 12.08
CA ILE A 93 0.82 -2.80 13.09
C ILE A 93 -0.47 -3.49 12.71
N GLY A 94 -1.14 -4.13 13.68
CA GLY A 94 -2.48 -4.67 13.54
C GLY A 94 -3.35 -4.26 14.73
N TYR A 95 -4.62 -3.94 14.47
CA TYR A 95 -5.61 -3.71 15.52
C TYR A 95 -6.67 -4.80 15.49
N VAL A 96 -6.90 -5.44 16.62
CA VAL A 96 -7.90 -6.50 16.82
C VAL A 96 -9.11 -5.93 17.56
N PRO A 97 -10.22 -5.63 16.87
CA PRO A 97 -11.40 -5.03 17.48
C PRO A 97 -12.02 -5.86 18.60
N SER A 98 -12.11 -7.20 18.44
CA SER A 98 -12.76 -8.10 19.40
C SER A 98 -12.08 -8.15 20.76
N THR A 99 -10.75 -7.91 20.82
CA THR A 99 -9.98 -7.89 22.07
C THR A 99 -9.51 -6.48 22.44
N ASP A 100 -9.85 -5.49 21.62
CA ASP A 100 -9.41 -4.09 21.76
C ASP A 100 -7.90 -4.00 21.95
N THR A 101 -7.11 -4.68 21.10
CA THR A 101 -5.67 -4.79 21.25
C THR A 101 -4.93 -4.37 19.98
N VAL A 102 -3.92 -3.53 20.14
CA VAL A 102 -2.98 -3.14 19.07
C VAL A 102 -1.75 -4.04 19.18
N TYR A 103 -1.38 -4.70 18.09
CA TYR A 103 -0.18 -5.52 17.94
C TYR A 103 0.84 -4.73 17.13
N ILE A 104 2.04 -4.55 17.65
CA ILE A 104 3.12 -3.79 17.01
C ILE A 104 4.33 -4.71 16.88
N ALA A 105 4.67 -5.06 15.65
CA ALA A 105 5.84 -5.85 15.31
C ALA A 105 7.09 -4.97 15.27
N ASN A 106 8.18 -5.42 15.88
CA ASN A 106 9.44 -4.70 16.00
C ASN A 106 10.55 -5.49 15.30
N ALA A 107 11.16 -4.91 14.29
CA ALA A 107 12.17 -5.60 13.50
C ALA A 107 13.46 -5.85 14.28
N ARG A 108 13.92 -4.89 15.08
CA ARG A 108 15.24 -4.97 15.72
C ARG A 108 15.35 -6.08 16.75
N ASP A 109 14.32 -6.24 17.60
CA ASP A 109 14.34 -7.25 18.66
C ASP A 109 13.45 -8.45 18.38
N GLY A 110 12.69 -8.43 17.26
CA GLY A 110 11.77 -9.51 16.88
C GLY A 110 10.59 -9.67 17.84
N SER A 111 10.29 -8.66 18.64
CA SER A 111 9.15 -8.70 19.54
C SER A 111 7.87 -8.21 18.89
N VAL A 112 6.73 -8.66 19.43
CA VAL A 112 5.42 -8.06 19.16
C VAL A 112 4.90 -7.46 20.46
N ARG A 113 4.84 -6.11 20.54
CA ARG A 113 4.30 -5.40 21.71
C ARG A 113 2.79 -5.23 21.58
N LEU A 114 2.07 -5.47 22.68
CA LEU A 114 0.62 -5.42 22.73
C LEU A 114 0.17 -4.25 23.59
N PHE A 115 -0.65 -3.38 22.99
CA PHE A 115 -1.24 -2.25 23.71
C PHE A 115 -2.76 -2.36 23.73
N GLN A 116 -3.36 -1.97 24.85
CA GLN A 116 -4.82 -1.86 24.95
C GLN A 116 -5.30 -0.70 24.08
N GLY A 117 -6.34 -0.89 23.27
CA GLY A 117 -6.82 0.15 22.36
C GLY A 117 -7.47 1.34 23.08
N ALA A 118 -8.10 1.10 24.23
CA ALA A 118 -8.83 2.14 24.96
C ALA A 118 -7.91 3.21 25.56
N ASP A 119 -6.95 2.80 26.38
CA ASP A 119 -6.06 3.67 27.18
C ASP A 119 -4.61 3.69 26.69
N LEU A 120 -4.31 2.84 25.71
CA LEU A 120 -2.98 2.70 25.10
C LEU A 120 -1.91 2.24 26.11
N ALA A 121 -2.31 1.47 27.12
CA ALA A 121 -1.40 0.84 28.07
C ALA A 121 -0.73 -0.39 27.44
N LEU A 122 0.56 -0.61 27.71
CA LEU A 122 1.25 -1.84 27.36
C LEU A 122 0.68 -3.00 28.19
N VAL A 123 0.15 -4.02 27.53
CA VAL A 123 -0.52 -5.16 28.19
C VAL A 123 0.14 -6.51 27.92
N GLY A 124 1.18 -6.54 27.11
CA GLY A 124 1.92 -7.78 26.83
C GLY A 124 3.00 -7.64 25.79
N GLN A 125 3.75 -8.72 25.66
CA GLN A 125 4.80 -8.88 24.66
C GLN A 125 4.88 -10.34 24.24
N ILE A 126 5.16 -10.58 22.97
CA ILE A 126 5.39 -11.90 22.39
C ILE A 126 6.76 -11.87 21.72
N GLU A 127 7.64 -12.80 22.07
CA GLU A 127 8.96 -12.93 21.46
C GLU A 127 8.88 -13.86 20.24
N LEU A 128 9.27 -13.36 19.09
CA LEU A 128 9.40 -14.13 17.85
C LEU A 128 10.86 -14.44 17.51
N GLY A 129 11.78 -13.59 17.94
CA GLY A 129 13.21 -13.83 17.87
C GLY A 129 13.99 -12.85 16.99
N ALA A 130 13.49 -12.48 15.83
CA ALA A 130 14.14 -11.52 14.93
C ALA A 130 13.16 -10.98 13.92
N ASP A 131 13.41 -9.78 13.44
CA ASP A 131 12.83 -9.17 12.23
C ASP A 131 11.32 -9.39 12.11
N ALA A 132 10.56 -8.97 13.13
CA ALA A 132 9.11 -9.00 13.10
C ALA A 132 8.60 -7.79 12.29
N ASP A 133 7.91 -8.09 11.20
CA ASP A 133 7.51 -7.09 10.22
C ASP A 133 5.98 -7.11 10.01
N ASN A 134 5.51 -7.42 8.84
CA ASN A 134 4.10 -7.30 8.46
C ASN A 134 3.13 -8.00 9.42
N VAL A 135 2.03 -7.33 9.76
CA VAL A 135 0.98 -7.85 10.65
C VAL A 135 -0.35 -7.89 9.90
N TRP A 136 -1.03 -9.02 9.95
CA TRP A 136 -2.38 -9.18 9.44
C TRP A 136 -3.32 -9.73 10.51
N VAL A 137 -4.54 -9.19 10.56
CA VAL A 137 -5.55 -9.55 11.56
C VAL A 137 -6.72 -10.28 10.90
N ASP A 138 -7.02 -11.47 11.41
CA ASP A 138 -8.29 -12.18 11.20
C ASP A 138 -9.09 -12.14 12.51
N ASP A 139 -9.85 -11.05 12.68
CA ASP A 139 -10.63 -10.84 13.90
C ASP A 139 -11.74 -11.89 14.06
N ALA A 140 -12.31 -12.37 12.96
CA ALA A 140 -13.35 -13.40 12.99
C ALA A 140 -12.85 -14.76 13.49
N ALA A 141 -11.60 -15.11 13.14
CA ALA A 141 -10.95 -16.33 13.62
C ALA A 141 -10.15 -16.11 14.92
N HIS A 142 -10.12 -14.90 15.48
CA HIS A 142 -9.28 -14.50 16.62
C HIS A 142 -7.80 -14.78 16.41
N ARG A 143 -7.29 -14.54 15.20
CA ARG A 143 -5.89 -14.77 14.83
C ARG A 143 -5.20 -13.51 14.38
N VAL A 144 -3.94 -13.39 14.74
CA VAL A 144 -3.01 -12.41 14.19
C VAL A 144 -1.85 -13.15 13.55
N PHE A 145 -1.52 -12.79 12.33
CA PHE A 145 -0.38 -13.32 11.58
C PHE A 145 0.72 -12.28 11.56
N VAL A 146 1.95 -12.69 11.81
CA VAL A 146 3.12 -11.82 11.78
C VAL A 146 4.22 -12.46 10.96
N GLY A 147 4.66 -11.77 9.90
CA GLY A 147 5.86 -12.14 9.16
C GLY A 147 7.09 -11.85 10.02
N TYR A 148 8.03 -12.81 10.13
CA TYR A 148 9.21 -12.59 10.95
C TYR A 148 10.39 -13.49 10.59
N GLY A 149 11.56 -13.10 11.07
CA GLY A 149 12.78 -13.86 10.92
C GLY A 149 13.13 -14.16 9.47
N SER A 150 13.86 -15.21 9.23
CA SER A 150 14.31 -15.56 7.88
C SER A 150 13.29 -16.33 7.04
N SER A 151 12.19 -16.86 7.65
CA SER A 151 11.34 -17.79 6.89
C SER A 151 10.04 -18.21 7.60
N ALA A 152 9.38 -17.35 8.37
CA ALA A 152 8.20 -17.78 9.10
C ALA A 152 7.05 -16.75 9.13
N LEU A 153 5.82 -17.28 9.17
CA LEU A 153 4.64 -16.54 9.66
C LEU A 153 4.29 -17.09 11.05
N ALA A 154 4.39 -16.25 12.07
CA ALA A 154 3.84 -16.57 13.38
C ALA A 154 2.32 -16.49 13.34
N VAL A 155 1.65 -17.48 13.93
CA VAL A 155 0.21 -17.46 14.19
C VAL A 155 0.00 -17.19 15.68
N ILE A 156 -0.68 -16.11 15.99
CA ILE A 156 -0.95 -15.66 17.35
C ILE A 156 -2.45 -15.80 17.62
N ASP A 157 -2.79 -16.39 18.76
CA ASP A 157 -4.15 -16.36 19.31
C ASP A 157 -4.38 -14.97 19.94
N ALA A 158 -5.31 -14.21 19.35
CA ALA A 158 -5.59 -12.86 19.79
C ALA A 158 -6.26 -12.81 21.17
N SER A 159 -7.06 -13.81 21.53
CA SER A 159 -7.74 -13.90 22.82
C SER A 159 -6.78 -14.29 23.94
N ALA A 160 -5.91 -15.26 23.68
CA ALA A 160 -4.91 -15.73 24.63
C ALA A 160 -3.63 -14.87 24.63
N ARG A 161 -3.47 -13.97 23.64
CA ARG A 161 -2.31 -13.08 23.46
C ARG A 161 -0.98 -13.84 23.45
N ARG A 162 -0.92 -14.96 22.73
CA ARG A 162 0.27 -15.82 22.67
C ARG A 162 0.44 -16.43 21.27
N LYS A 163 1.69 -16.68 20.90
CA LYS A 163 1.99 -17.46 19.69
C LYS A 163 1.51 -18.89 19.86
N ILE A 164 0.84 -19.42 18.84
CA ILE A 164 0.34 -20.80 18.83
C ILE A 164 1.27 -21.71 18.04
N LEU A 165 1.72 -21.25 16.87
CA LEU A 165 2.57 -22.01 15.97
C LEU A 165 3.29 -21.09 14.98
N ASP A 166 4.15 -21.67 14.18
CA ASP A 166 4.82 -21.07 13.04
C ASP A 166 4.47 -21.80 11.75
N ILE A 167 4.20 -21.04 10.70
CA ILE A 167 4.09 -21.54 9.34
C ILE A 167 5.42 -21.29 8.65
N SER A 168 6.11 -22.38 8.30
CA SER A 168 7.40 -22.28 7.63
C SER A 168 7.25 -21.85 6.16
N LEU A 169 8.09 -20.93 5.74
CA LEU A 169 8.26 -20.45 4.37
C LEU A 169 9.69 -20.73 3.91
N LYS A 170 10.03 -20.42 2.64
CA LYS A 170 11.39 -20.64 2.12
C LYS A 170 12.36 -19.52 2.45
N ALA A 171 11.87 -18.30 2.61
CA ALA A 171 12.66 -17.13 2.98
C ALA A 171 11.79 -16.11 3.72
N HIS A 172 12.35 -14.94 4.05
CA HIS A 172 11.66 -13.87 4.76
C HIS A 172 10.35 -13.47 4.04
N PRO A 173 9.20 -13.46 4.76
CA PRO A 173 7.94 -13.01 4.21
C PRO A 173 7.85 -11.48 4.23
N GLU A 174 7.47 -10.93 3.10
CA GLU A 174 7.07 -9.53 2.95
C GLU A 174 5.53 -9.40 3.07
N SER A 175 4.93 -8.43 2.40
CA SER A 175 3.47 -8.25 2.44
C SER A 175 2.72 -9.53 2.09
N PHE A 176 1.67 -9.79 2.83
CA PHE A 176 0.78 -10.93 2.60
C PHE A 176 -0.68 -10.55 2.76
N GLN A 177 -1.55 -11.34 2.15
CA GLN A 177 -2.99 -11.11 2.15
C GLN A 177 -3.73 -12.39 2.52
N LEU A 178 -4.69 -12.25 3.43
CA LEU A 178 -5.57 -13.33 3.86
C LEU A 178 -6.88 -13.30 3.08
N ASP A 179 -7.28 -14.43 2.55
CA ASP A 179 -8.62 -14.67 2.02
C ASP A 179 -9.33 -15.73 2.88
N PRO A 180 -10.14 -15.32 3.88
CA PRO A 180 -10.83 -16.24 4.75
C PRO A 180 -11.82 -17.16 4.01
N ALA A 181 -12.39 -16.70 2.89
CA ALA A 181 -13.38 -17.47 2.14
C ALA A 181 -12.77 -18.72 1.49
N SER A 182 -11.55 -18.61 0.97
CA SER A 182 -10.80 -19.74 0.42
C SER A 182 -9.86 -20.42 1.43
N GLN A 183 -9.78 -19.92 2.66
CA GLN A 183 -8.81 -20.31 3.69
C GLN A 183 -7.35 -20.22 3.19
N ARG A 184 -7.03 -19.23 2.36
CA ARG A 184 -5.69 -19.02 1.81
C ARG A 184 -5.05 -17.76 2.35
N ILE A 185 -3.73 -17.83 2.55
CA ILE A 185 -2.86 -16.68 2.73
C ILE A 185 -1.88 -16.67 1.56
N PHE A 186 -1.84 -15.55 0.83
CA PHE A 186 -0.86 -15.31 -0.23
C PHE A 186 0.26 -14.47 0.36
N VAL A 187 1.49 -14.92 0.22
CA VAL A 187 2.66 -14.31 0.86
C VAL A 187 3.72 -14.01 -0.18
N ASN A 188 4.13 -12.76 -0.29
CA ASN A 188 5.33 -12.41 -1.07
C ASN A 188 6.57 -12.93 -0.36
N VAL A 189 7.39 -13.69 -1.07
CA VAL A 189 8.69 -14.22 -0.59
C VAL A 189 9.77 -13.87 -1.61
N PRO A 190 10.25 -12.60 -1.62
CA PRO A 190 11.10 -12.07 -2.68
C PRO A 190 12.40 -12.85 -2.88
N GLU A 191 13.08 -13.24 -1.81
CA GLU A 191 14.34 -13.98 -1.86
C GLU A 191 14.19 -15.41 -2.38
N ALA A 192 12.98 -15.98 -2.26
CA ALA A 192 12.63 -17.27 -2.84
C ALA A 192 12.07 -17.16 -4.27
N HIS A 193 11.90 -15.95 -4.80
CA HIS A 193 11.29 -15.68 -6.11
C HIS A 193 9.92 -16.32 -6.28
N GLU A 194 9.08 -16.22 -5.24
CA GLU A 194 7.75 -16.82 -5.26
C GLU A 194 6.70 -15.98 -4.54
N ILE A 195 5.44 -16.27 -4.84
CA ILE A 195 4.31 -16.02 -3.96
C ILE A 195 3.98 -17.36 -3.33
N ALA A 196 4.19 -17.49 -2.03
CA ALA A 196 3.79 -18.68 -1.29
C ALA A 196 2.28 -18.67 -1.06
N VAL A 197 1.63 -19.82 -1.25
CA VAL A 197 0.21 -20.02 -0.92
C VAL A 197 0.13 -20.90 0.30
N VAL A 198 -0.41 -20.37 1.36
CA VAL A 198 -0.58 -21.05 2.65
C VAL A 198 -2.05 -21.41 2.83
N ASP A 199 -2.31 -22.62 3.30
CA ASP A 199 -3.61 -23.05 3.82
C ASP A 199 -3.69 -22.64 5.30
N SER A 200 -4.57 -21.68 5.62
CA SER A 200 -4.71 -21.13 6.98
C SER A 200 -5.40 -22.10 7.96
N GLY A 201 -6.14 -23.10 7.45
CA GLY A 201 -6.73 -24.17 8.25
C GLY A 201 -5.71 -25.24 8.59
N ALA A 202 -4.91 -25.67 7.59
CA ALA A 202 -3.86 -26.66 7.77
C ALA A 202 -2.55 -26.05 8.32
N ASN A 203 -2.42 -24.72 8.37
CA ASN A 203 -1.26 -23.97 8.84
C ASN A 203 0.06 -24.38 8.14
N ARG A 204 0.03 -24.51 6.83
CA ARG A 204 1.22 -24.88 6.04
C ARG A 204 1.15 -24.31 4.63
N GLN A 205 2.32 -24.11 4.03
CA GLN A 205 2.42 -23.80 2.61
C GLN A 205 1.93 -24.99 1.78
N VAL A 206 1.04 -24.73 0.81
CA VAL A 206 0.45 -25.75 -0.06
C VAL A 206 0.81 -25.57 -1.51
N ALA A 207 1.23 -24.37 -1.91
CA ALA A 207 1.73 -24.08 -3.26
C ALA A 207 2.77 -22.96 -3.23
N ALA A 208 3.52 -22.85 -4.32
CA ALA A 208 4.45 -21.76 -4.59
C ALA A 208 4.24 -21.32 -6.04
N TRP A 209 3.96 -20.06 -6.25
CA TRP A 209 3.85 -19.48 -7.58
C TRP A 209 5.17 -18.78 -7.94
N SER A 210 5.86 -19.28 -8.96
CA SER A 210 7.07 -18.63 -9.44
C SER A 210 6.78 -17.22 -9.93
N THR A 211 7.66 -16.29 -9.60
CA THR A 211 7.61 -14.91 -10.11
C THR A 211 8.47 -14.73 -11.37
N ASP A 212 9.11 -15.80 -11.84
CA ASP A 212 9.94 -15.85 -13.05
C ASP A 212 11.02 -14.74 -13.12
N SER A 213 10.87 -13.82 -14.08
CA SER A 213 11.77 -12.67 -14.25
C SER A 213 11.35 -11.41 -13.48
N LEU A 214 10.35 -11.53 -12.61
CA LEU A 214 9.86 -10.45 -11.75
C LEU A 214 10.46 -10.61 -10.36
N HIS A 215 11.18 -9.60 -9.87
CA HIS A 215 11.91 -9.66 -8.62
C HIS A 215 11.51 -8.52 -7.66
N ALA A 216 11.81 -8.70 -6.37
CA ALA A 216 11.52 -7.74 -5.32
C ALA A 216 10.01 -7.42 -5.24
N ASN A 217 9.20 -8.46 -5.00
CA ASN A 217 7.76 -8.37 -4.76
C ASN A 217 7.51 -8.00 -3.29
N PHE A 218 7.28 -6.72 -3.04
CA PHE A 218 7.00 -6.22 -1.70
C PHE A 218 5.49 -6.05 -1.45
N PRO A 219 4.77 -5.09 -2.07
CA PRO A 219 3.36 -4.91 -1.78
C PRO A 219 2.47 -5.91 -2.52
N MET A 220 1.35 -6.24 -1.88
CA MET A 220 0.35 -7.15 -2.40
C MET A 220 -1.06 -6.68 -2.04
N ALA A 221 -2.03 -6.90 -2.92
CA ALA A 221 -3.45 -6.71 -2.66
C ALA A 221 -4.30 -7.84 -3.23
N LEU A 222 -5.49 -8.04 -2.66
CA LEU A 222 -6.49 -8.95 -3.20
C LEU A 222 -7.58 -8.16 -3.93
N ASP A 223 -7.81 -8.53 -5.18
CA ASP A 223 -8.99 -8.17 -5.95
C ASP A 223 -9.98 -9.35 -5.84
N LYS A 224 -10.68 -9.42 -4.69
CA LYS A 224 -11.61 -10.52 -4.38
C LYS A 224 -12.76 -10.65 -5.37
N PRO A 225 -13.41 -9.56 -5.84
CA PRO A 225 -14.48 -9.65 -6.84
C PRO A 225 -14.09 -10.35 -8.14
N HIS A 226 -12.81 -10.29 -8.51
CA HIS A 226 -12.33 -10.89 -9.74
C HIS A 226 -11.43 -12.13 -9.52
N ASP A 227 -11.33 -12.61 -8.28
CA ASP A 227 -10.51 -13.76 -7.88
C ASP A 227 -9.04 -13.62 -8.31
N ARG A 228 -8.40 -12.50 -7.91
CA ARG A 228 -7.04 -12.13 -8.32
C ARG A 228 -6.18 -11.68 -7.16
N VAL A 229 -4.87 -11.97 -7.30
CA VAL A 229 -3.80 -11.44 -6.45
C VAL A 229 -3.00 -10.44 -7.27
N LEU A 230 -2.83 -9.24 -6.72
CA LEU A 230 -2.01 -8.17 -7.28
C LEU A 230 -0.69 -8.14 -6.51
N ALA A 231 0.44 -8.27 -7.19
CA ALA A 231 1.75 -8.08 -6.58
C ALA A 231 2.56 -7.07 -7.39
N ILE A 232 3.27 -6.18 -6.68
CA ILE A 232 4.13 -5.19 -7.33
C ILE A 232 5.58 -5.58 -7.16
N PHE A 233 6.28 -5.51 -8.26
CA PHE A 233 7.69 -5.85 -8.41
C PHE A 233 8.50 -4.60 -8.67
N ARG A 234 9.67 -4.50 -8.06
CA ARG A 234 10.59 -3.37 -8.30
C ARG A 234 11.50 -3.60 -9.51
N HIS A 235 11.76 -4.87 -9.86
CA HIS A 235 12.71 -5.23 -10.92
C HIS A 235 12.15 -6.34 -11.85
N PRO A 236 11.68 -5.96 -13.05
CA PRO A 236 11.34 -4.61 -13.52
C PRO A 236 10.13 -4.04 -12.77
N ALA A 237 10.00 -2.72 -12.75
CA ALA A 237 8.90 -2.01 -12.09
C ALA A 237 7.55 -2.33 -12.74
N LYS A 238 6.83 -3.32 -12.20
CA LYS A 238 5.57 -3.84 -12.74
C LYS A 238 4.62 -4.26 -11.64
N MET A 239 3.34 -4.05 -11.89
CA MET A 239 2.27 -4.76 -11.21
C MET A 239 1.93 -6.00 -12.01
N ALA A 240 2.05 -7.19 -11.43
CA ALA A 240 1.58 -8.43 -12.01
C ALA A 240 0.27 -8.84 -11.34
N VAL A 241 -0.63 -9.40 -12.15
CA VAL A 241 -1.95 -9.87 -11.74
C VAL A 241 -1.97 -11.38 -11.90
N PHE A 242 -2.17 -12.08 -10.79
CA PHE A 242 -2.22 -13.53 -10.75
C PHE A 242 -3.67 -14.00 -10.57
N GLY A 243 -4.03 -15.11 -11.20
CA GLY A 243 -5.25 -15.84 -10.86
C GLY A 243 -5.13 -16.44 -9.46
N ALA A 244 -6.08 -16.15 -8.55
CA ALA A 244 -5.98 -16.57 -7.15
C ALA A 244 -6.12 -18.08 -6.96
N GLN A 245 -6.62 -18.81 -7.97
CA GLN A 245 -6.79 -20.26 -7.90
C GLN A 245 -5.54 -21.04 -8.31
N ASP A 246 -4.84 -20.59 -9.34
CA ASP A 246 -3.77 -21.35 -10.00
C ASP A 246 -2.41 -20.61 -10.06
N GLY A 247 -2.38 -19.34 -9.67
CA GLY A 247 -1.16 -18.53 -9.69
C GLY A 247 -0.65 -18.14 -11.06
N ARG A 248 -1.47 -18.33 -12.11
CA ARG A 248 -1.09 -17.96 -13.46
C ARG A 248 -1.05 -16.46 -13.61
N ILE A 249 0.02 -15.90 -14.16
CA ILE A 249 0.10 -14.48 -14.48
C ILE A 249 -0.87 -14.19 -15.63
N LEU A 250 -1.92 -13.43 -15.33
CA LEU A 250 -2.94 -13.03 -16.28
C LEU A 250 -2.48 -11.84 -17.12
N THR A 251 -1.79 -10.90 -16.50
CA THR A 251 -1.21 -9.72 -17.15
C THR A 251 -0.16 -9.08 -16.26
N SER A 252 0.67 -8.22 -16.85
CA SER A 252 1.58 -7.34 -16.11
C SER A 252 1.60 -5.94 -16.73
N ILE A 253 1.64 -4.90 -15.88
CA ILE A 253 1.51 -3.51 -16.27
C ILE A 253 2.64 -2.73 -15.61
N GLY A 254 3.22 -1.75 -16.33
CA GLY A 254 4.24 -0.85 -15.77
C GLY A 254 3.70 -0.03 -14.61
N THR A 255 4.49 0.11 -13.55
CA THR A 255 4.20 0.95 -12.39
C THR A 255 5.48 1.64 -11.90
N CYS A 256 5.49 2.18 -10.68
CA CYS A 256 6.69 2.78 -10.07
C CYS A 256 7.67 1.72 -9.54
N ALA A 257 8.94 2.11 -9.44
CA ALA A 257 10.01 1.21 -9.01
C ALA A 257 10.17 1.10 -7.48
N ASP A 258 9.63 2.03 -6.71
CA ASP A 258 9.72 2.08 -5.24
C ASP A 258 8.32 2.10 -4.60
N ALA A 259 7.50 1.10 -4.96
CA ALA A 259 6.21 0.89 -4.31
C ALA A 259 6.37 0.09 -3.01
N ASP A 260 5.61 0.47 -1.99
CA ASP A 260 5.54 -0.24 -0.70
C ASP A 260 4.11 -0.67 -0.34
N ASP A 261 3.10 0.03 -0.88
CA ASP A 261 1.71 -0.33 -0.68
C ASP A 261 0.89 -0.30 -1.95
N VAL A 262 -0.05 -1.24 -2.04
CA VAL A 262 -1.06 -1.33 -3.08
C VAL A 262 -2.40 -1.74 -2.48
N PHE A 263 -3.49 -1.13 -2.95
CA PHE A 263 -4.84 -1.44 -2.49
C PHE A 263 -5.81 -1.57 -3.66
N PHE A 264 -6.77 -2.48 -3.52
CA PHE A 264 -7.91 -2.59 -4.41
C PHE A 264 -9.15 -1.96 -3.77
N ASP A 265 -9.69 -0.93 -4.41
CA ASP A 265 -10.96 -0.31 -4.06
C ASP A 265 -12.10 -1.00 -4.83
N ALA A 266 -12.78 -1.93 -4.17
CA ALA A 266 -13.88 -2.68 -4.75
C ALA A 266 -15.11 -1.79 -5.10
N LYS A 267 -15.28 -0.66 -4.39
CA LYS A 267 -16.40 0.27 -4.66
C LYS A 267 -16.28 0.95 -6.01
N ARG A 268 -15.03 1.24 -6.45
CA ARG A 268 -14.77 1.98 -7.68
C ARG A 268 -14.07 1.14 -8.75
N ASN A 269 -13.77 -0.13 -8.46
CA ASN A 269 -12.89 -0.96 -9.28
C ASN A 269 -11.59 -0.24 -9.63
N ARG A 270 -10.88 0.24 -8.59
CA ARG A 270 -9.61 0.96 -8.73
C ARG A 270 -8.50 0.32 -7.93
N ILE A 271 -7.28 0.53 -8.39
CA ILE A 271 -6.07 0.16 -7.68
C ILE A 271 -5.31 1.44 -7.36
N TYR A 272 -4.87 1.58 -6.11
CA TYR A 272 -4.03 2.67 -5.62
C TYR A 272 -2.65 2.11 -5.31
N VAL A 273 -1.60 2.69 -5.89
CA VAL A 273 -0.21 2.31 -5.64
C VAL A 273 0.53 3.49 -5.06
N SER A 274 1.16 3.31 -3.91
CA SER A 274 1.96 4.33 -3.24
C SER A 274 3.42 4.23 -3.65
N CYS A 275 3.92 5.28 -4.30
CA CYS A 275 5.20 5.30 -4.98
C CYS A 275 6.19 6.24 -4.29
N GLY A 276 7.33 5.69 -3.85
CA GLY A 276 8.41 6.45 -3.19
C GLY A 276 9.01 7.55 -4.05
N GLU A 277 8.81 7.52 -5.37
CA GLU A 277 9.19 8.61 -6.27
C GLU A 277 8.36 9.90 -6.05
N GLY A 278 7.34 9.87 -5.19
CA GLY A 278 6.54 11.05 -4.81
C GLY A 278 5.23 11.19 -5.56
N PHE A 279 4.54 10.09 -5.80
CA PHE A 279 3.19 10.10 -6.36
C PHE A 279 2.38 8.86 -5.93
N LEU A 280 1.06 8.98 -6.01
CA LEU A 280 0.14 7.86 -6.01
C LEU A 280 -0.23 7.56 -7.46
N GLN A 281 -0.08 6.32 -7.91
CA GLN A 281 -0.52 5.87 -9.23
C GLN A 281 -1.88 5.18 -9.10
N VAL A 282 -2.80 5.48 -10.00
CA VAL A 282 -4.16 4.97 -9.97
C VAL A 282 -4.47 4.21 -11.24
N PHE A 283 -5.01 3.00 -11.09
CA PHE A 283 -5.49 2.21 -12.22
C PHE A 283 -6.99 1.97 -12.08
N ALA A 284 -7.70 1.96 -13.21
CA ALA A 284 -9.07 1.44 -13.30
C ALA A 284 -9.03 -0.03 -13.70
N VAL A 285 -9.93 -0.82 -13.13
CA VAL A 285 -10.10 -2.24 -13.44
C VAL A 285 -11.44 -2.42 -14.19
N GLN A 286 -11.36 -2.92 -15.43
CA GLN A 286 -12.51 -3.16 -16.29
C GLN A 286 -12.45 -4.61 -16.80
N GLY A 287 -13.00 -5.53 -16.01
CA GLY A 287 -12.87 -6.95 -16.28
C GLY A 287 -11.42 -7.42 -16.27
N ALA A 288 -10.88 -7.82 -17.43
CA ALA A 288 -9.48 -8.23 -17.56
C ALA A 288 -8.53 -7.08 -17.93
N ARG A 289 -9.05 -5.88 -18.15
CA ARG A 289 -8.26 -4.71 -18.57
C ARG A 289 -7.94 -3.83 -17.37
N TYR A 290 -6.70 -3.35 -17.32
CA TYR A 290 -6.20 -2.39 -16.35
C TYR A 290 -5.76 -1.14 -17.10
N GLU A 291 -6.33 0.01 -16.77
CA GLU A 291 -6.07 1.29 -17.42
C GLU A 291 -5.39 2.23 -16.44
N ASP A 292 -4.23 2.79 -16.80
CA ASP A 292 -3.57 3.82 -16.01
C ASP A 292 -4.35 5.13 -16.10
N LEU A 293 -4.94 5.56 -14.99
CA LEU A 293 -5.68 6.82 -14.88
C LEU A 293 -4.78 8.01 -14.60
N GLY A 294 -3.47 7.76 -14.36
CA GLY A 294 -2.49 8.79 -14.08
C GLY A 294 -2.00 8.81 -12.64
N ARG A 295 -1.36 9.91 -12.27
CA ARG A 295 -0.61 10.07 -11.03
C ARG A 295 -1.08 11.29 -10.26
N VAL A 296 -1.16 11.15 -8.93
CA VAL A 296 -1.37 12.25 -7.99
C VAL A 296 -0.05 12.55 -7.30
N VAL A 297 0.46 13.76 -7.49
CA VAL A 297 1.75 14.17 -6.90
C VAL A 297 1.64 14.21 -5.37
N THR A 298 2.64 13.64 -4.71
CA THR A 298 2.77 13.61 -3.25
C THR A 298 4.13 14.14 -2.80
N ALA A 299 4.84 13.43 -1.96
CA ALA A 299 6.17 13.80 -1.49
C ALA A 299 7.15 12.64 -1.75
N ALA A 300 8.39 12.95 -2.09
CA ALA A 300 9.43 11.96 -2.28
C ALA A 300 9.62 11.10 -1.01
N GLY A 301 9.65 9.79 -1.18
CA GLY A 301 9.74 8.81 -0.11
C GLY A 301 8.43 8.50 0.62
N ALA A 302 7.29 9.08 0.20
CA ALA A 302 5.97 8.76 0.72
C ALA A 302 5.41 7.54 -0.03
N ARG A 303 5.67 6.36 0.49
CA ARG A 303 5.34 5.08 -0.16
C ARG A 303 4.49 4.14 0.69
N THR A 304 4.38 4.42 2.00
CA THR A 304 3.52 3.67 2.92
C THR A 304 2.19 4.36 3.13
N SER A 305 1.12 3.61 3.03
CA SER A 305 -0.25 4.13 3.09
C SER A 305 -1.24 3.11 3.66
N LEU A 306 -2.49 3.51 3.83
CA LEU A 306 -3.58 2.62 4.22
C LEU A 306 -4.87 3.08 3.53
N PHE A 307 -5.45 2.23 2.70
CA PHE A 307 -6.80 2.45 2.22
C PHE A 307 -7.81 1.87 3.21
N VAL A 308 -8.74 2.72 3.66
CA VAL A 308 -9.75 2.39 4.65
C VAL A 308 -11.14 2.44 4.00
N PRO A 309 -11.66 1.31 3.49
CA PRO A 309 -12.97 1.27 2.81
C PRO A 309 -14.12 1.80 3.66
N GLY A 310 -14.14 1.50 4.97
CA GLY A 310 -15.16 1.96 5.90
C GLY A 310 -15.19 3.48 6.12
N MET A 311 -14.11 4.18 5.83
CA MET A 311 -14.02 5.65 5.86
C MET A 311 -14.05 6.26 4.46
N ASP A 312 -13.89 5.44 3.42
CA ASP A 312 -13.72 5.87 2.03
C ASP A 312 -12.52 6.85 1.89
N ARG A 313 -11.37 6.48 2.48
CA ARG A 313 -10.14 7.32 2.51
C ARG A 313 -8.90 6.49 2.28
N LEU A 314 -7.93 7.10 1.59
CA LEU A 314 -6.55 6.65 1.50
C LEU A 314 -5.69 7.56 2.38
N LEU A 315 -4.99 6.99 3.35
CA LEU A 315 -4.12 7.67 4.31
C LEU A 315 -2.68 7.41 3.89
N LEU A 316 -1.94 8.45 3.52
CA LEU A 316 -0.55 8.34 3.08
C LEU A 316 0.38 8.91 4.16
N ALA A 317 1.35 8.11 4.59
CA ALA A 317 2.40 8.56 5.50
C ALA A 317 3.49 9.32 4.72
N VAL A 318 3.70 10.56 5.10
CA VAL A 318 4.72 11.43 4.52
C VAL A 318 5.77 11.72 5.57
N ARG A 319 7.00 11.23 5.34
CA ARG A 319 8.14 11.48 6.23
C ARG A 319 8.58 12.95 6.19
N ALA A 320 9.23 13.40 7.26
CA ALA A 320 9.83 14.73 7.28
C ALA A 320 10.93 14.87 6.22
N VAL A 321 10.88 15.97 5.50
CA VAL A 321 11.94 16.43 4.59
C VAL A 321 12.23 17.89 4.87
N ALA A 322 13.33 18.45 4.34
CA ALA A 322 13.70 19.83 4.58
C ALA A 322 12.52 20.80 4.33
N GLY A 323 12.11 21.52 5.37
CA GLY A 323 11.00 22.49 5.30
C GLY A 323 9.59 21.90 5.39
N MET A 324 9.42 20.57 5.50
CA MET A 324 8.11 19.93 5.61
C MET A 324 8.13 18.88 6.74
N PRO A 325 7.33 19.05 7.83
CA PRO A 325 7.24 18.07 8.90
C PRO A 325 6.58 16.77 8.43
N ALA A 326 6.84 15.69 9.16
CA ALA A 326 6.14 14.43 8.95
C ALA A 326 4.63 14.62 9.14
N SER A 327 3.84 13.96 8.29
CA SER A 327 2.39 14.14 8.29
C SER A 327 1.66 12.96 7.65
N ILE A 328 0.40 12.79 8.01
CA ILE A 328 -0.53 11.92 7.30
C ILE A 328 -1.33 12.77 6.31
N TRP A 329 -1.25 12.43 5.03
CA TRP A 329 -2.08 13.04 3.99
C TRP A 329 -3.33 12.19 3.78
N VAL A 330 -4.48 12.81 3.90
CA VAL A 330 -5.78 12.16 3.77
C VAL A 330 -6.34 12.45 2.39
N PHE A 331 -6.49 11.40 1.58
CA PHE A 331 -7.07 11.50 0.25
C PHE A 331 -8.48 10.91 0.23
N ARG A 332 -9.36 11.57 -0.50
CA ARG A 332 -10.70 11.07 -0.81
C ARG A 332 -10.74 10.55 -2.25
N PRO A 333 -11.05 9.27 -2.47
CA PRO A 333 -11.35 8.74 -3.80
C PRO A 333 -12.62 9.37 -4.38
N GLN A 334 -12.57 9.73 -5.67
CA GLN A 334 -13.65 10.39 -6.42
C GLN A 334 -14.42 9.40 -7.29
#